data_c19ebc5376edd4b522f2b16f8fd7a32d
#
_entry.id   c19ebc5376edd4b522f2b16f8fd7a32d
#
_cell.length_a   1.000
_cell.length_b   1.000
_cell.length_c   1.000
_cell.angle_alpha   90.00
_cell.angle_beta   90.00
_cell.angle_gamma   90.00
#
_symmetry.space_group_name_H-M   'P 1'
#
loop_
_entity.id
_entity.type
_entity.pdbx_description
1 polymer ?
#
loop_
_entity_poly.entity_id
_entity_poly.type
_entity_poly.pdbx_seq_one_letter_code
_entity_poly.pdbx_strand_id
1 'polypeptide(L)'
;MIAAGVNWDFGDYSSSTLVQKAWAALAANDVKGVEAYVNKAVDLYAGKAKDMQASLKEYPWESKEKTMSYWALNDVGTALFILGEAYQNAGKKEDATKAYKRVINEFFYAQCWDTGGWFWKPSEAAQQKLGELDNV
;
A
#
# COMPACT_ATOMS: atom_id res chain seq x y z
N MET A 1 8.02 15.83 22.20
CA MET A 1 8.44 15.87 21.56
C MET A 1 8.70 15.13 20.83
N ILE A 2 8.58 15.02 20.49
CA ILE A 2 8.80 14.58 19.71
C ILE A 2 9.46 13.90 19.21
N ALA A 3 9.06 13.26 19.12
CA ALA A 3 9.87 12.49 18.27
C ALA A 3 10.82 13.33 17.49
N ALA A 4 11.14 14.36 18.14
CA ALA A 4 12.12 15.24 17.60
C ALA A 4 13.33 14.47 17.32
N GLY A 5 13.91 14.00 16.62
CA GLY A 5 15.09 13.18 16.43
C GLY A 5 14.87 11.96 15.58
N VAL A 6 13.63 11.61 15.27
CA VAL A 6 13.38 10.48 14.38
C VAL A 6 13.41 11.02 12.95
N ASN A 7 14.45 10.66 12.23
CA ASN A 7 14.57 10.99 10.81
C ASN A 7 14.44 9.70 10.01
N TRP A 8 13.36 9.60 9.26
CA TRP A 8 13.14 8.45 8.39
C TRP A 8 13.93 8.65 7.09
N ASP A 9 14.63 7.62 6.68
CA ASP A 9 15.39 7.65 5.43
C ASP A 9 14.48 7.20 4.30
N PHE A 10 14.05 8.14 3.46
CA PHE A 10 13.16 7.85 2.34
C PHE A 10 13.91 7.44 1.06
N GLY A 11 15.23 7.33 1.14
CA GLY A 11 16.05 6.92 0.00
C GLY A 11 15.95 7.90 -1.16
N ASP A 12 15.67 7.38 -2.34
CA ASP A 12 15.52 8.21 -3.54
C ASP A 12 14.12 8.77 -3.71
N TYR A 13 13.25 8.58 -2.74
CA TYR A 13 11.85 9.03 -2.75
C TYR A 13 10.99 8.40 -3.85
N SER A 14 11.49 7.38 -4.55
CA SER A 14 10.64 6.68 -5.53
C SER A 14 9.57 5.86 -4.82
N SER A 15 8.45 5.66 -5.49
CA SER A 15 7.35 4.89 -4.89
C SER A 15 7.79 3.45 -4.60
N SER A 16 8.61 2.85 -5.46
CA SER A 16 9.08 1.49 -5.23
C SER A 16 9.99 1.39 -4.02
N THR A 17 10.88 2.38 -3.81
CA THR A 17 11.73 2.43 -2.62
C THR A 17 10.89 2.56 -1.36
N LEU A 18 9.90 3.44 -1.38
CA LEU A 18 9.03 3.65 -0.21
C LEU A 18 8.24 2.40 0.14
N VAL A 19 7.75 1.67 -0.87
CA VAL A 19 7.05 0.40 -0.63
C VAL A 19 8.01 -0.64 -0.03
N GLN A 20 9.23 -0.75 -0.56
CA GLN A 20 10.22 -1.69 -0.01
C GLN A 20 10.52 -1.38 1.45
N LYS A 21 10.69 -0.10 1.78
CA LYS A 21 10.95 0.32 3.16
C LYS A 21 9.74 0.06 4.06
N ALA A 22 8.53 0.23 3.53
CA ALA A 22 7.31 -0.08 4.28
C ALA A 22 7.22 -1.59 4.59
N TRP A 23 7.52 -2.45 3.61
CA TRP A 23 7.56 -3.90 3.84
C TRP A 23 8.57 -4.27 4.92
N ALA A 24 9.76 -3.66 4.87
CA ALA A 24 10.81 -3.93 5.86
C ALA A 24 10.38 -3.49 7.27
N ALA A 25 9.74 -2.33 7.37
CA ALA A 25 9.24 -1.83 8.65
C ALA A 25 8.11 -2.72 9.19
N LEU A 26 7.24 -3.21 8.31
CA LEU A 26 6.19 -4.17 8.70
C LEU A 26 6.82 -5.44 9.28
N ALA A 27 7.81 -5.98 8.60
CA ALA A 27 8.49 -7.19 9.06
C ALA A 27 9.18 -6.99 10.42
N ALA A 28 9.60 -5.76 10.70
CA ALA A 28 10.23 -5.40 11.98
C ALA A 28 9.22 -5.00 13.05
N ASN A 29 7.91 -5.08 12.76
CA ASN A 29 6.84 -4.62 13.66
C ASN A 29 6.98 -3.14 14.03
N ASP A 30 7.52 -2.34 13.13
CA ASP A 30 7.75 -0.92 13.32
C ASP A 30 6.59 -0.12 12.72
N VAL A 31 5.52 0.04 13.50
CA VAL A 31 4.31 0.73 13.02
C VAL A 31 4.61 2.16 12.62
N LYS A 32 5.44 2.86 13.41
CA LYS A 32 5.80 4.25 13.11
C LYS A 32 6.56 4.36 11.79
N GLY A 33 7.45 3.40 11.54
CA GLY A 33 8.16 3.33 10.26
C GLY A 33 7.21 3.10 9.10
N VAL A 34 6.28 2.15 9.25
CA VAL A 34 5.28 1.91 8.20
C VAL A 34 4.49 3.18 7.93
N GLU A 35 4.01 3.85 8.99
CA GLU A 35 3.28 5.11 8.82
C GLU A 35 4.10 6.14 8.06
N ALA A 36 5.38 6.31 8.42
CA ALA A 36 6.23 7.30 7.78
C ALA A 36 6.40 7.02 6.29
N TYR A 37 6.74 5.78 5.93
CA TYR A 37 6.99 5.43 4.53
C TYR A 37 5.71 5.45 3.70
N VAL A 38 4.60 4.93 4.24
CA VAL A 38 3.32 4.92 3.52
C VAL A 38 2.80 6.33 3.34
N ASN A 39 2.84 7.16 4.39
CA ASN A 39 2.36 8.54 4.29
C ASN A 39 3.18 9.33 3.27
N LYS A 40 4.49 9.10 3.20
CA LYS A 40 5.31 9.75 2.18
C LYS A 40 4.91 9.31 0.77
N ALA A 41 4.67 8.02 0.58
CA ALA A 41 4.23 7.52 -0.72
C ALA A 41 2.89 8.12 -1.13
N VAL A 42 1.94 8.19 -0.19
CA VAL A 42 0.63 8.81 -0.45
C VAL A 42 0.79 10.29 -0.79
N ASP A 43 1.57 11.03 0.01
CA ASP A 43 1.79 12.46 -0.24
C ASP A 43 2.34 12.73 -1.63
N LEU A 44 3.31 11.94 -2.06
CA LEU A 44 4.00 12.19 -3.33
C LEU A 44 3.24 11.61 -4.53
N TYR A 45 2.54 10.50 -4.38
CA TYR A 45 2.07 9.73 -5.53
C TYR A 45 0.56 9.46 -5.57
N ALA A 46 -0.22 9.81 -4.54
CA ALA A 46 -1.64 9.52 -4.54
C ALA A 46 -2.39 10.22 -5.69
N GLY A 47 -2.00 11.44 -6.03
CA GLY A 47 -2.64 12.15 -7.14
C GLY A 47 -2.48 11.39 -8.45
N LYS A 48 -1.24 11.00 -8.76
CA LYS A 48 -0.97 10.24 -9.98
C LYS A 48 -1.63 8.87 -9.94
N ALA A 49 -1.64 8.23 -8.78
CA ALA A 49 -2.29 6.93 -8.61
C ALA A 49 -3.80 7.03 -8.88
N LYS A 50 -4.44 8.08 -8.40
CA LYS A 50 -5.87 8.30 -8.64
C LYS A 50 -6.16 8.54 -10.12
N ASP A 51 -5.30 9.28 -10.80
CA ASP A 51 -5.44 9.49 -12.24
C ASP A 51 -5.32 8.16 -13.00
N MET A 52 -4.37 7.33 -12.62
CA MET A 52 -4.21 6.00 -13.20
C MET A 52 -5.43 5.12 -12.94
N GLN A 53 -5.95 5.13 -11.70
CA GLN A 53 -7.15 4.38 -11.35
C GLN A 53 -8.33 4.83 -12.21
N ALA A 54 -8.53 6.13 -12.37
CA ALA A 54 -9.64 6.69 -13.12
C ALA A 54 -9.57 6.35 -14.61
N SER A 55 -8.38 6.10 -15.13
CA SER A 55 -8.18 5.75 -16.54
C SER A 55 -8.56 4.30 -16.84
N LEU A 56 -8.77 3.47 -15.81
CA LEU A 56 -9.05 2.05 -15.97
C LEU A 56 -10.52 1.76 -15.75
N LYS A 57 -11.05 0.78 -16.51
CA LYS A 57 -12.39 0.22 -16.31
C LYS A 57 -12.32 -1.22 -15.80
N GLU A 58 -11.14 -1.81 -15.83
CA GLU A 58 -10.87 -3.17 -15.42
C GLU A 58 -9.38 -3.29 -15.12
N TYR A 59 -8.99 -4.38 -14.51
CA TYR A 59 -7.56 -4.66 -14.30
C TYR A 59 -6.86 -4.77 -15.66
N PRO A 60 -5.67 -4.14 -15.80
CA PRO A 60 -4.86 -4.39 -16.99
C PRO A 60 -4.49 -5.89 -17.04
N TRP A 61 -4.62 -6.50 -18.20
CA TRP A 61 -4.37 -7.94 -18.34
C TRP A 61 -3.51 -8.28 -19.54
N GLU A 62 -3.26 -7.32 -20.43
CA GLU A 62 -2.67 -7.58 -21.74
C GLU A 62 -1.23 -8.10 -21.63
N SER A 63 -0.44 -7.58 -20.68
CA SER A 63 0.94 -8.00 -20.48
C SER A 63 1.44 -7.55 -19.12
N LYS A 64 2.55 -8.13 -18.67
CA LYS A 64 3.23 -7.69 -17.45
C LYS A 64 3.63 -6.23 -17.56
N GLU A 65 4.18 -5.81 -18.71
CA GLU A 65 4.61 -4.44 -18.94
C GLU A 65 3.44 -3.47 -18.84
N LYS A 66 2.29 -3.85 -19.36
CA LYS A 66 1.10 -2.99 -19.28
C LYS A 66 0.66 -2.81 -17.83
N THR A 67 0.61 -3.90 -17.07
CA THR A 67 0.28 -3.84 -15.65
C THR A 67 1.28 -2.98 -14.89
N MET A 68 2.57 -3.14 -15.15
CA MET A 68 3.61 -2.38 -14.46
C MET A 68 3.64 -0.91 -14.86
N SER A 69 3.06 -0.56 -16.01
CA SER A 69 2.99 0.85 -16.43
C SER A 69 2.13 1.70 -15.47
N TYR A 70 1.25 1.07 -14.71
CA TYR A 70 0.43 1.76 -13.69
C TYR A 70 1.15 1.81 -12.35
N TRP A 71 2.43 2.15 -12.38
CA TRP A 71 3.32 2.02 -11.22
C TRP A 71 2.85 2.80 -9.99
N ALA A 72 2.38 4.04 -10.15
CA ALA A 72 1.95 4.83 -9.00
C ALA A 72 0.71 4.21 -8.34
N LEU A 73 -0.27 3.78 -9.14
CA LEU A 73 -1.44 3.09 -8.63
C LEU A 73 -1.05 1.82 -7.88
N ASN A 74 -0.19 1.02 -8.49
CA ASN A 74 0.24 -0.25 -7.91
C ASN A 74 0.96 -0.02 -6.58
N ASP A 75 1.86 0.95 -6.54
CA ASP A 75 2.67 1.19 -5.35
C ASP A 75 1.87 1.84 -4.21
N VAL A 76 0.99 2.79 -4.53
CA VAL A 76 0.16 3.42 -3.49
C VAL A 76 -0.84 2.42 -2.92
N GLY A 77 -1.48 1.63 -3.78
CA GLY A 77 -2.40 0.59 -3.31
C GLY A 77 -1.70 -0.42 -2.41
N THR A 78 -0.51 -0.86 -2.81
CA THR A 78 0.30 -1.78 -2.00
C THR A 78 0.71 -1.14 -0.67
N ALA A 79 1.15 0.12 -0.71
CA ALA A 79 1.56 0.83 0.51
C ALA A 79 0.43 0.91 1.53
N LEU A 80 -0.78 1.25 1.07
CA LEU A 80 -1.93 1.33 1.97
C LEU A 80 -2.33 -0.05 2.52
N PHE A 81 -2.17 -1.10 1.74
CA PHE A 81 -2.39 -2.46 2.22
C PHE A 81 -1.39 -2.78 3.35
N ILE A 82 -0.11 -2.43 3.17
CA ILE A 82 0.93 -2.64 4.20
C ILE A 82 0.55 -1.88 5.47
N LEU A 83 0.07 -0.65 5.34
CA LEU A 83 -0.37 0.14 6.49
C LEU A 83 -1.51 -0.56 7.23
N GLY A 84 -2.47 -1.11 6.48
CA GLY A 84 -3.55 -1.88 7.07
C GLY A 84 -3.04 -3.07 7.88
N GLU A 85 -2.08 -3.80 7.33
CA GLU A 85 -1.49 -4.95 8.04
C GLU A 85 -0.75 -4.51 9.31
N ALA A 86 -0.02 -3.40 9.24
CA ALA A 86 0.70 -2.90 10.41
C ALA A 86 -0.29 -2.56 11.54
N TYR A 87 -1.38 -1.88 11.21
CA TYR A 87 -2.39 -1.55 12.20
C TYR A 87 -3.10 -2.79 12.73
N GLN A 88 -3.43 -3.73 11.84
CA GLN A 88 -4.07 -4.98 12.27
C GLN A 88 -3.18 -5.76 13.24
N ASN A 89 -1.89 -5.89 12.92
CA ASN A 89 -0.94 -6.58 13.78
C ASN A 89 -0.77 -5.88 15.14
N ALA A 90 -0.96 -4.56 15.16
CA ALA A 90 -0.87 -3.77 16.39
C ALA A 90 -2.17 -3.72 17.19
N GLY A 91 -3.22 -4.41 16.72
CA GLY A 91 -4.51 -4.40 17.38
C GLY A 91 -5.33 -3.14 17.17
N LYS A 92 -4.96 -2.30 16.18
CA LYS A 92 -5.65 -1.05 15.87
C LYS A 92 -6.69 -1.30 14.78
N LYS A 93 -7.79 -1.93 15.16
CA LYS A 93 -8.81 -2.40 14.23
C LYS A 93 -9.41 -1.28 13.37
N GLU A 94 -9.74 -0.14 13.99
CA GLU A 94 -10.37 0.96 13.25
C GLU A 94 -9.41 1.55 12.22
N ASP A 95 -8.16 1.76 12.60
CA ASP A 95 -7.14 2.28 11.68
C ASP A 95 -6.87 1.30 10.55
N ALA A 96 -6.80 0.00 10.85
CA ALA A 96 -6.62 -1.04 9.84
C ALA A 96 -7.78 -1.01 8.85
N THR A 97 -9.00 -0.93 9.36
CA THR A 97 -10.20 -0.88 8.51
C THR A 97 -10.15 0.29 7.54
N LYS A 98 -9.77 1.47 8.04
CA LYS A 98 -9.66 2.67 7.19
C LYS A 98 -8.64 2.48 6.08
N ALA A 99 -7.47 1.94 6.40
CA ALA A 99 -6.42 1.73 5.41
C ALA A 99 -6.87 0.74 4.34
N TYR A 100 -7.42 -0.39 4.73
CA TYR A 100 -7.91 -1.40 3.78
C TYR A 100 -9.04 -0.84 2.90
N LYS A 101 -9.95 -0.06 3.48
CA LYS A 101 -11.03 0.54 2.68
C LYS A 101 -10.52 1.54 1.66
N ARG A 102 -9.44 2.26 1.97
CA ARG A 102 -8.83 3.16 0.99
C ARG A 102 -8.30 2.38 -0.22
N VAL A 103 -7.68 1.23 0.01
CA VAL A 103 -7.22 0.38 -1.09
C VAL A 103 -8.39 0.04 -2.02
N ILE A 104 -9.50 -0.40 -1.43
CA ILE A 104 -10.67 -0.85 -2.19
C ILE A 104 -11.36 0.32 -2.90
N ASN A 105 -11.55 1.42 -2.19
CA ASN A 105 -12.38 2.52 -2.68
C ASN A 105 -11.64 3.48 -3.62
N GLU A 106 -10.33 3.64 -3.45
CA GLU A 106 -9.56 4.63 -4.20
C GLU A 106 -8.56 4.03 -5.17
N PHE A 107 -8.08 2.81 -4.91
CA PHE A 107 -6.98 2.21 -5.66
C PHE A 107 -7.28 0.75 -6.02
N PHE A 108 -8.52 0.48 -6.39
CA PHE A 108 -9.04 -0.88 -6.60
C PHE A 108 -8.22 -1.69 -7.61
N TYR A 109 -7.75 -1.06 -8.68
CA TYR A 109 -7.07 -1.77 -9.76
C TYR A 109 -5.56 -1.91 -9.55
N ALA A 110 -5.05 -1.55 -8.36
CA ALA A 110 -3.63 -1.79 -8.05
C ALA A 110 -3.31 -3.27 -8.11
N GLN A 111 -2.12 -3.60 -8.61
CA GLN A 111 -1.60 -4.96 -8.63
C GLN A 111 -0.15 -4.93 -8.17
N CYS A 112 0.26 -5.94 -7.42
CA CYS A 112 1.61 -6.05 -6.91
C CYS A 112 2.28 -7.30 -7.47
N TRP A 113 3.47 -7.14 -8.04
CA TRP A 113 4.22 -8.26 -8.58
C TRP A 113 4.86 -9.07 -7.44
N ASP A 114 4.61 -10.38 -7.44
CA ASP A 114 5.28 -11.29 -6.53
C ASP A 114 6.49 -11.88 -7.26
N THR A 115 7.61 -11.98 -6.55
CA THR A 115 8.85 -12.51 -7.13
C THR A 115 8.70 -13.97 -7.58
N GLY A 116 7.66 -14.66 -7.13
CA GLY A 116 7.33 -16.00 -7.60
C GLY A 116 6.77 -16.05 -9.01
N GLY A 117 6.44 -14.90 -9.60
CA GLY A 117 6.06 -14.83 -11.01
C GLY A 117 4.59 -14.55 -11.28
N TRP A 118 3.88 -13.94 -10.33
CA TRP A 118 2.47 -13.58 -10.54
C TRP A 118 2.16 -12.22 -9.93
N PHE A 119 1.02 -11.64 -10.32
CA PHE A 119 0.48 -10.45 -9.67
C PHE A 119 -0.54 -10.86 -8.63
N TRP A 120 -0.52 -10.21 -7.46
CA TRP A 120 -1.61 -10.27 -6.51
C TRP A 120 -2.29 -8.90 -6.44
N LYS A 121 -3.53 -8.86 -5.96
CA LYS A 121 -4.36 -7.67 -6.00
C LYS A 121 -4.59 -7.16 -4.59
N PRO A 122 -3.99 -6.01 -4.23
CA PRO A 122 -4.19 -5.44 -2.90
C PRO A 122 -5.66 -5.29 -2.50
N SER A 123 -6.57 -4.94 -3.43
CA SER A 123 -7.98 -4.79 -3.08
C SER A 123 -8.63 -6.10 -2.67
N GLU A 124 -8.29 -7.21 -3.33
CA GLU A 124 -8.80 -8.53 -2.94
C GLU A 124 -8.24 -8.95 -1.59
N ALA A 125 -6.94 -8.73 -1.39
CA ALA A 125 -6.31 -9.04 -0.11
C ALA A 125 -6.91 -8.19 1.01
N ALA A 126 -7.19 -6.91 0.74
CA ALA A 126 -7.82 -6.02 1.71
C ALA A 126 -9.23 -6.49 2.09
N GLN A 127 -10.01 -6.95 1.10
CA GLN A 127 -11.34 -7.50 1.37
C GLN A 127 -11.27 -8.72 2.29
N GLN A 128 -10.31 -9.60 2.05
CA GLN A 128 -10.10 -10.76 2.90
C GLN A 128 -9.72 -10.35 4.32
N LYS A 129 -8.82 -9.37 4.45
CA LYS A 129 -8.41 -8.86 5.77
C LYS A 129 -9.56 -8.21 6.52
N LEU A 130 -10.43 -7.48 5.82
CA LEU A 130 -11.62 -6.89 6.45
C LEU A 130 -12.52 -7.98 7.01
N GLY A 131 -12.67 -9.10 6.29
CA GLY A 131 -13.41 -10.25 6.80
C GLY A 131 -12.80 -10.81 8.08
N GLU A 132 -11.48 -10.90 8.15
CA GLU A 132 -10.78 -11.34 9.36
C GLU A 132 -11.06 -10.40 10.53
N LEU A 133 -11.03 -9.10 10.28
CA LEU A 133 -11.27 -8.11 11.33
C LEU A 133 -12.69 -8.18 11.88
N ASP A 134 -13.66 -8.47 11.03
CA ASP A 134 -15.05 -8.58 11.47
C ASP A 134 -15.30 -9.81 12.37
N ASN A 135 -14.41 -10.78 12.32
CA ASN A 135 -14.54 -12.01 13.10
C ASN A 135 -13.77 -11.95 14.43
N VAL A 136 -13.22 -10.80 14.78
CA VAL A 136 -12.44 -10.65 16.02
C VAL A 136 -13.30 -10.15 17.18
#